data_cdcf1527b5760d21f42eeb984f1833dc
#
_entry.id   cdcf1527b5760d21f42eeb984f1833dc
#
_cell.length_a   1.000
_cell.length_b   1.000
_cell.length_c   1.000
_cell.angle_alpha   90.00
_cell.angle_beta   90.00
_cell.angle_gamma   90.00
#
_symmetry.space_group_name_H-M   'P 1'
#
loop_
_entity.id
_entity.type
_entity.pdbx_description
1 polymer ?
#
loop_
_entity_poly.entity_id
_entity_poly.type
_entity_poly.pdbx_seq_one_letter_code
_entity_poly.pdbx_strand_id
1 'polypeptide(L)'
;MYKRQLNNERLRFYTNITHELRTPLTLILGPLEDLINDPKIPAFYGNKIKVIHSSALRLLNLINQILEFRKTETQNRKLTVAKGNLSSLVTETGLRYKELNRNEKVKFHINIAAKDAKIYFDTDVISTILNNLLSNAIKYTSEGEINLILRSADDGGNQYTEIIVSDTGYGIDAEALPHIFDRYYQAKGKHQASGTGIGLALVKSLADLHEGTLQVESEIGKGPTFTFRLLTENTYPNALHREEKETLAQEETEIAETVEEEKEEADTRPVVLVVEDNDDIREYIATSFSSNYRILTATNGKEGLEQAQKYIPDIICLLYTSPSPRD
;
A
#
# COMPACT_ATOMS: atom_id res chain seq x y z
N MET A 1 -1.88 31.97 -11.59
CA MET A 1 -3.23 31.38 -11.55
C MET A 1 -3.42 30.28 -12.58
N TYR A 2 -3.25 30.51 -13.86
CA TYR A 2 -3.47 29.54 -14.97
C TYR A 2 -2.71 28.19 -14.81
N LYS A 3 -1.43 28.23 -14.44
CA LYS A 3 -0.60 27.02 -14.26
C LYS A 3 -1.08 26.10 -13.13
N ARG A 4 -1.63 26.70 -12.05
CA ARG A 4 -2.19 25.95 -10.90
C ARG A 4 -3.54 25.32 -11.23
N GLN A 5 -4.37 26.00 -12.02
CA GLN A 5 -5.65 25.48 -12.50
C GLN A 5 -5.45 24.30 -13.45
N LEU A 6 -4.53 24.42 -14.42
CA LEU A 6 -4.17 23.34 -15.34
C LEU A 6 -3.63 22.08 -14.63
N ASN A 7 -2.83 22.27 -13.56
CA ASN A 7 -2.33 21.16 -12.76
C ASN A 7 -3.46 20.46 -11.97
N ASN A 8 -4.42 21.21 -11.44
CA ASN A 8 -5.56 20.65 -10.72
C ASN A 8 -6.49 19.86 -11.65
N GLU A 9 -6.73 20.36 -12.87
CA GLU A 9 -7.53 19.63 -13.87
C GLU A 9 -6.85 18.32 -14.28
N ARG A 10 -5.54 18.35 -14.51
CA ARG A 10 -4.75 17.14 -14.80
C ARG A 10 -4.80 16.13 -13.64
N LEU A 11 -4.67 16.60 -12.39
CA LEU A 11 -4.75 15.71 -11.24
C LEU A 11 -6.13 15.06 -11.11
N ARG A 12 -7.21 15.84 -11.25
CA ARG A 12 -8.59 15.32 -11.25
C ARG A 12 -8.78 14.29 -12.35
N PHE A 13 -8.28 14.52 -13.53
CA PHE A 13 -8.33 13.59 -14.66
C PHE A 13 -7.65 12.25 -14.31
N TYR A 14 -6.42 12.28 -13.76
CA TYR A 14 -5.73 11.04 -13.37
C TYR A 14 -6.41 10.33 -12.21
N THR A 15 -6.94 11.06 -11.24
CA THR A 15 -7.69 10.49 -10.11
C THR A 15 -8.95 9.78 -10.62
N ASN A 16 -9.71 10.42 -11.50
CA ASN A 16 -10.93 9.83 -12.07
C ASN A 16 -10.60 8.58 -12.90
N ILE A 17 -9.60 8.63 -13.80
CA ILE A 17 -9.18 7.45 -14.58
C ILE A 17 -8.76 6.31 -13.66
N THR A 18 -8.05 6.61 -12.57
CA THR A 18 -7.62 5.56 -11.64
C THR A 18 -8.82 4.89 -10.97
N HIS A 19 -9.84 5.66 -10.57
CA HIS A 19 -11.07 5.11 -10.02
C HIS A 19 -11.82 4.29 -11.09
N GLU A 20 -11.95 4.82 -12.30
CA GLU A 20 -12.59 4.12 -13.42
C GLU A 20 -11.87 2.83 -13.85
N LEU A 21 -10.55 2.75 -13.66
CA LEU A 21 -9.78 1.54 -13.92
C LEU A 21 -9.74 0.56 -12.73
N ARG A 22 -9.81 1.07 -11.50
CA ARG A 22 -9.83 0.22 -10.31
C ARG A 22 -11.08 -0.63 -10.22
N THR A 23 -12.25 -0.04 -10.51
CA THR A 23 -13.55 -0.72 -10.49
C THR A 23 -13.57 -1.99 -11.33
N PRO A 24 -13.32 -1.98 -12.66
CA PRO A 24 -13.32 -3.22 -13.45
C PRO A 24 -12.24 -4.21 -13.02
N LEU A 25 -11.10 -3.74 -12.49
CA LEU A 25 -10.07 -4.64 -11.96
C LEU A 25 -10.52 -5.34 -10.68
N THR A 26 -11.23 -4.66 -9.78
CA THR A 26 -11.80 -5.28 -8.58
C THR A 26 -12.82 -6.35 -8.97
N LEU A 27 -13.67 -6.06 -9.96
CA LEU A 27 -14.64 -7.04 -10.50
C LEU A 27 -13.99 -8.23 -11.22
N ILE A 28 -12.75 -8.09 -11.69
CA ILE A 28 -11.97 -9.20 -12.24
C ILE A 28 -11.28 -9.98 -11.12
N LEU A 29 -10.70 -9.30 -10.14
CA LEU A 29 -9.91 -9.91 -9.07
C LEU A 29 -10.78 -10.74 -8.13
N GLY A 30 -11.93 -10.21 -7.69
CA GLY A 30 -12.82 -10.91 -6.77
C GLY A 30 -13.23 -12.30 -7.26
N PRO A 31 -13.88 -12.44 -8.44
CA PRO A 31 -14.24 -13.76 -8.97
C PRO A 31 -13.04 -14.68 -9.21
N LEU A 32 -11.86 -14.13 -9.56
CA LEU A 32 -10.66 -14.95 -9.71
C LEU A 32 -10.16 -15.49 -8.38
N GLU A 33 -10.26 -14.73 -7.29
CA GLU A 33 -9.92 -15.19 -5.93
C GLU A 33 -10.87 -16.29 -5.47
N ASP A 34 -12.17 -16.16 -5.73
CA ASP A 34 -13.16 -17.19 -5.45
C ASP A 34 -12.82 -18.49 -6.20
N LEU A 35 -12.49 -18.40 -7.50
CA LEU A 35 -12.10 -19.55 -8.30
C LEU A 35 -10.77 -20.19 -7.88
N ILE A 36 -9.79 -19.39 -7.39
CA ILE A 36 -8.52 -19.93 -6.88
C ILE A 36 -8.73 -20.76 -5.61
N ASN A 37 -9.69 -20.36 -4.80
CA ASN A 37 -10.00 -20.99 -3.52
C ASN A 37 -11.03 -22.13 -3.63
N ASP A 38 -11.68 -22.31 -4.79
CA ASP A 38 -12.66 -23.39 -5.00
C ASP A 38 -11.94 -24.74 -5.23
N PRO A 39 -12.07 -25.70 -4.31
CA PRO A 39 -11.47 -27.03 -4.44
C PRO A 39 -12.02 -27.84 -5.62
N LYS A 40 -13.14 -27.45 -6.22
CA LYS A 40 -13.74 -28.13 -7.38
C LYS A 40 -13.08 -27.76 -8.71
N ILE A 41 -12.26 -26.71 -8.74
CA ILE A 41 -11.57 -26.28 -9.96
C ILE A 41 -10.43 -27.25 -10.31
N PRO A 42 -10.44 -27.88 -11.49
CA PRO A 42 -9.35 -28.76 -11.90
C PRO A 42 -8.01 -28.01 -11.96
N ALA A 43 -6.92 -28.67 -11.52
CA ALA A 43 -5.58 -28.07 -11.43
C ALA A 43 -5.10 -27.41 -12.74
N PHE A 44 -5.53 -27.94 -13.89
CA PHE A 44 -5.23 -27.39 -15.22
C PHE A 44 -5.77 -25.96 -15.38
N TYR A 45 -7.00 -25.70 -14.91
CA TYR A 45 -7.60 -24.35 -14.95
C TYR A 45 -7.06 -23.47 -13.81
N GLY A 46 -6.80 -24.05 -12.65
CA GLY A 46 -6.24 -23.33 -11.50
C GLY A 46 -4.94 -22.58 -11.83
N ASN A 47 -4.05 -23.19 -12.62
CA ASN A 47 -2.83 -22.50 -13.06
C ASN A 47 -3.12 -21.31 -14.00
N LYS A 48 -4.10 -21.44 -14.91
CA LYS A 48 -4.49 -20.33 -15.81
C LYS A 48 -5.12 -19.19 -15.02
N ILE A 49 -6.00 -19.50 -14.07
CA ILE A 49 -6.66 -18.53 -13.20
C ILE A 49 -5.61 -17.76 -12.39
N LYS A 50 -4.61 -18.43 -11.80
CA LYS A 50 -3.50 -17.80 -11.08
C LYS A 50 -2.70 -16.83 -11.95
N VAL A 51 -2.47 -17.18 -13.23
CA VAL A 51 -1.78 -16.30 -14.19
C VAL A 51 -2.60 -15.04 -14.47
N ILE A 52 -3.92 -15.19 -14.68
CA ILE A 52 -4.82 -14.04 -14.94
C ILE A 52 -4.88 -13.16 -13.69
N HIS A 53 -5.06 -13.74 -12.50
CA HIS A 53 -5.10 -13.04 -11.23
C HIS A 53 -3.80 -12.25 -10.98
N SER A 54 -2.63 -12.88 -11.16
CA SER A 54 -1.34 -12.21 -10.99
C SER A 54 -1.15 -11.05 -11.99
N SER A 55 -1.67 -11.19 -13.20
CA SER A 55 -1.64 -10.14 -14.22
C SER A 55 -2.55 -8.96 -13.87
N ALA A 56 -3.76 -9.23 -13.35
CA ALA A 56 -4.69 -8.21 -12.89
C ALA A 56 -4.15 -7.45 -11.68
N LEU A 57 -3.58 -8.15 -10.67
CA LEU A 57 -2.89 -7.52 -9.53
C LEU A 57 -1.72 -6.63 -9.99
N ARG A 58 -0.96 -7.11 -10.97
CA ARG A 58 0.13 -6.32 -11.54
C ARG A 58 -0.37 -5.04 -12.18
N LEU A 59 -1.48 -5.11 -12.94
CA LEU A 59 -2.08 -3.93 -13.57
C LEU A 59 -2.59 -2.94 -12.52
N LEU A 60 -3.25 -3.42 -11.45
CA LEU A 60 -3.70 -2.59 -10.33
C LEU A 60 -2.53 -1.85 -9.66
N ASN A 61 -1.43 -2.56 -9.41
CA ASN A 61 -0.21 -1.96 -8.85
C ASN A 61 0.37 -0.88 -9.77
N LEU A 62 0.35 -1.08 -11.09
CA LEU A 62 0.79 -0.08 -12.07
C LEU A 62 -0.03 1.19 -12.02
N ILE A 63 -1.36 1.05 -11.99
CA ILE A 63 -2.30 2.16 -11.91
C ILE A 63 -2.05 2.96 -10.61
N ASN A 64 -1.91 2.27 -9.48
CA ASN A 64 -1.64 2.91 -8.20
C ASN A 64 -0.28 3.64 -8.19
N GLN A 65 0.77 3.05 -8.76
CA GLN A 65 2.09 3.70 -8.88
C GLN A 65 2.04 4.98 -9.74
N ILE A 66 1.31 4.94 -10.87
CA ILE A 66 1.13 6.12 -11.73
C ILE A 66 0.41 7.24 -10.97
N LEU A 67 -0.64 6.91 -10.24
CA LEU A 67 -1.41 7.88 -9.46
C LEU A 67 -0.54 8.52 -8.35
N GLU A 68 0.15 7.69 -7.55
CA GLU A 68 1.02 8.19 -6.48
C GLU A 68 2.14 9.07 -7.03
N PHE A 69 2.74 8.65 -8.14
CA PHE A 69 3.75 9.44 -8.82
C PHE A 69 3.20 10.81 -9.27
N ARG A 70 1.99 10.85 -9.84
CA ARG A 70 1.35 12.11 -10.28
C ARG A 70 0.98 13.03 -9.12
N LYS A 71 0.54 12.47 -7.98
CA LYS A 71 0.29 13.26 -6.77
C LYS A 71 1.55 13.96 -6.27
N THR A 72 2.70 13.31 -6.34
CA THR A 72 3.98 13.92 -5.93
C THR A 72 4.46 14.99 -6.90
N GLU A 73 4.30 14.80 -8.23
CA GLU A 73 4.70 15.77 -9.24
C GLU A 73 3.96 17.12 -9.16
N THR A 74 2.67 17.05 -8.86
CA THR A 74 1.83 18.26 -8.84
C THR A 74 2.02 19.11 -7.59
N GLN A 75 2.94 18.75 -6.69
CA GLN A 75 3.14 19.37 -5.36
C GLN A 75 1.87 19.44 -4.52
N ASN A 76 0.84 18.65 -4.88
CA ASN A 76 -0.42 18.60 -4.16
C ASN A 76 -0.40 17.57 -3.02
N ARG A 77 0.62 16.69 -2.97
CA ARG A 77 0.83 15.79 -1.84
C ARG A 77 1.50 16.59 -0.72
N LYS A 78 0.74 16.90 0.32
CA LYS A 78 1.29 17.39 1.58
C LYS A 78 1.72 16.20 2.41
N LEU A 79 2.89 16.32 3.03
CA LEU A 79 3.33 15.36 4.04
C LEU A 79 2.33 15.36 5.19
N THR A 80 1.97 14.17 5.65
CA THR A 80 1.14 14.00 6.85
C THR A 80 1.93 13.19 7.85
N VAL A 81 2.62 13.88 8.74
CA VAL A 81 3.54 13.25 9.69
C VAL A 81 2.86 12.99 11.03
N ALA A 82 3.25 11.88 11.65
CA ALA A 82 2.95 11.57 13.05
C ALA A 82 4.25 11.19 13.75
N LYS A 83 4.32 11.47 15.05
CA LYS A 83 5.42 10.95 15.86
C LYS A 83 5.15 9.47 16.10
N GLY A 84 6.00 8.60 15.58
CA GLY A 84 5.77 7.17 15.62
C GLY A 84 7.06 6.37 15.81
N ASN A 85 6.92 5.07 16.00
CA ASN A 85 8.04 4.14 16.09
C ASN A 85 8.41 3.60 14.69
N LEU A 86 9.41 4.21 14.07
CA LEU A 86 9.90 3.80 12.75
C LEU A 86 10.45 2.36 12.78
N SER A 87 11.02 1.90 13.90
CA SER A 87 11.55 0.55 14.05
C SER A 87 10.45 -0.51 13.89
N SER A 88 9.25 -0.25 14.44
CA SER A 88 8.09 -1.14 14.28
C SER A 88 7.66 -1.26 12.82
N LEU A 89 7.51 -0.12 12.13
CA LEU A 89 7.13 -0.10 10.72
C LEU A 89 8.12 -0.86 9.83
N VAL A 90 9.43 -0.63 10.03
CA VAL A 90 10.49 -1.30 9.25
C VAL A 90 10.50 -2.79 9.55
N THR A 91 10.34 -3.18 10.82
CA THR A 91 10.31 -4.59 11.25
C THR A 91 9.11 -5.31 10.64
N GLU A 92 7.90 -4.78 10.79
CA GLU A 92 6.67 -5.38 10.26
C GLU A 92 6.73 -5.55 8.73
N THR A 93 7.20 -4.50 8.04
CA THR A 93 7.37 -4.56 6.59
C THR A 93 8.42 -5.61 6.22
N GLY A 94 9.55 -5.65 6.91
CA GLY A 94 10.60 -6.65 6.67
C GLY A 94 10.13 -8.08 6.91
N LEU A 95 9.41 -8.35 7.98
CA LEU A 95 8.85 -9.67 8.29
C LEU A 95 7.87 -10.11 7.21
N ARG A 96 6.96 -9.23 6.77
CA ARG A 96 6.04 -9.53 5.68
C ARG A 96 6.77 -9.93 4.39
N TYR A 97 7.82 -9.21 4.00
CA TYR A 97 8.60 -9.55 2.80
C TYR A 97 9.42 -10.82 2.98
N LYS A 98 9.92 -11.11 4.18
CA LYS A 98 10.60 -12.36 4.51
C LYS A 98 9.65 -13.56 4.35
N GLU A 99 8.40 -13.45 4.79
CA GLU A 99 7.38 -14.49 4.63
C GLU A 99 6.93 -14.65 3.16
N LEU A 100 6.83 -13.56 2.42
CA LEU A 100 6.50 -13.58 0.99
C LEU A 100 7.63 -14.18 0.13
N ASN A 101 8.86 -14.19 0.62
CA ASN A 101 9.98 -14.77 -0.10
C ASN A 101 9.89 -16.30 -0.09
N ARG A 102 9.40 -16.88 -1.18
CA ARG A 102 9.31 -18.34 -1.38
C ARG A 102 10.58 -18.96 -1.95
N ASN A 103 11.60 -18.15 -2.24
CA ASN A 103 12.85 -18.62 -2.80
C ASN A 103 13.82 -18.99 -1.67
N GLU A 104 13.97 -20.29 -1.39
CA GLU A 104 14.85 -20.81 -0.34
C GLU A 104 16.34 -20.50 -0.58
N LYS A 105 16.74 -20.16 -1.83
CA LYS A 105 18.09 -19.75 -2.16
C LYS A 105 18.43 -18.34 -1.75
N VAL A 106 17.42 -17.54 -1.34
CA VAL A 106 17.59 -16.15 -0.92
C VAL A 106 17.36 -16.04 0.58
N LYS A 107 18.39 -15.68 1.32
CA LYS A 107 18.30 -15.42 2.76
C LYS A 107 17.87 -13.98 2.99
N PHE A 108 16.89 -13.78 3.87
CA PHE A 108 16.38 -12.44 4.20
C PHE A 108 16.76 -12.08 5.65
N HIS A 109 17.57 -11.03 5.81
CA HIS A 109 18.06 -10.55 7.10
C HIS A 109 17.42 -9.20 7.45
N ILE A 110 17.00 -9.06 8.72
CA ILE A 110 16.46 -7.83 9.27
C ILE A 110 17.32 -7.45 10.47
N ASN A 111 17.95 -6.29 10.41
CA ASN A 111 18.82 -5.76 11.47
C ASN A 111 18.34 -4.37 11.91
N ILE A 112 17.75 -4.29 13.09
CA ILE A 112 17.23 -3.06 13.66
C ILE A 112 18.15 -2.63 14.79
N ALA A 113 19.15 -1.81 14.46
CA ALA A 113 20.09 -1.26 15.44
C ALA A 113 19.55 0.00 16.14
N ALA A 114 18.73 0.81 15.46
CA ALA A 114 18.05 1.97 16.01
C ALA A 114 16.73 1.55 16.68
N LYS A 115 16.81 0.90 17.86
CA LYS A 115 15.63 0.53 18.65
C LYS A 115 14.97 1.81 19.19
N ASP A 116 13.62 1.81 19.17
CA ASP A 116 12.78 2.92 19.70
C ASP A 116 13.01 4.30 19.04
N ALA A 117 13.34 4.30 17.75
CA ALA A 117 13.44 5.53 16.97
C ALA A 117 12.05 6.21 16.86
N LYS A 118 11.66 6.96 17.91
CA LYS A 118 10.45 7.80 17.90
C LYS A 118 10.76 9.09 17.18
N ILE A 119 10.49 9.14 15.90
CA ILE A 119 10.68 10.31 15.04
C ILE A 119 9.38 10.70 14.37
N TYR A 120 9.33 11.92 13.81
CA TYR A 120 8.22 12.31 12.95
C TYR A 120 8.43 11.76 11.55
N PHE A 121 7.44 11.07 11.02
CA PHE A 121 7.45 10.58 9.64
C PHE A 121 6.03 10.36 9.09
N ASP A 122 5.92 10.34 7.77
CA ASP A 122 4.69 9.95 7.07
C ASP A 122 4.74 8.43 6.81
N THR A 123 3.87 7.69 7.49
CA THR A 123 3.82 6.21 7.43
C THR A 123 3.57 5.70 6.02
N ASP A 124 2.71 6.36 5.25
CA ASP A 124 2.36 5.95 3.89
C ASP A 124 3.53 6.16 2.93
N VAL A 125 4.26 7.27 3.10
CA VAL A 125 5.47 7.58 2.33
C VAL A 125 6.56 6.55 2.59
N ILE A 126 6.88 6.31 3.86
CA ILE A 126 7.92 5.35 4.23
C ILE A 126 7.55 3.93 3.79
N SER A 127 6.30 3.51 4.01
CA SER A 127 5.81 2.21 3.55
C SER A 127 5.93 2.05 2.04
N THR A 128 5.62 3.09 1.26
CA THR A 128 5.73 3.06 -0.20
C THR A 128 7.19 2.95 -0.64
N ILE A 129 8.12 3.67 0.00
CA ILE A 129 9.57 3.57 -0.25
C ILE A 129 10.04 2.15 0.02
N LEU A 130 9.77 1.60 1.21
CA LEU A 130 10.16 0.26 1.61
C LEU A 130 9.61 -0.81 0.66
N ASN A 131 8.33 -0.74 0.31
CA ASN A 131 7.70 -1.69 -0.59
C ASN A 131 8.36 -1.69 -1.98
N ASN A 132 8.70 -0.53 -2.52
CA ASN A 132 9.39 -0.45 -3.82
C ASN A 132 10.82 -1.02 -3.75
N LEU A 133 11.59 -0.69 -2.71
CA LEU A 133 12.97 -1.17 -2.57
C LEU A 133 13.01 -2.68 -2.30
N LEU A 134 12.20 -3.19 -1.38
CA LEU A 134 12.17 -4.61 -1.02
C LEU A 134 11.62 -5.49 -2.15
N SER A 135 10.59 -5.02 -2.86
CA SER A 135 10.07 -5.75 -4.03
C SER A 135 11.10 -5.81 -5.15
N ASN A 136 11.91 -4.77 -5.35
CA ASN A 136 13.02 -4.80 -6.29
C ASN A 136 14.11 -5.77 -5.83
N ALA A 137 14.49 -5.76 -4.56
CA ALA A 137 15.50 -6.70 -4.02
C ALA A 137 15.08 -8.16 -4.26
N ILE A 138 13.83 -8.55 -3.92
CA ILE A 138 13.34 -9.92 -4.18
C ILE A 138 13.31 -10.23 -5.68
N LYS A 139 12.92 -9.28 -6.51
CA LYS A 139 12.78 -9.47 -7.94
C LYS A 139 14.12 -9.69 -8.65
N TYR A 140 15.17 -9.02 -8.21
CA TYR A 140 16.46 -9.02 -8.87
C TYR A 140 17.51 -9.95 -8.20
N THR A 141 17.14 -10.59 -7.08
CA THR A 141 18.00 -11.57 -6.40
C THR A 141 17.47 -12.98 -6.63
N SER A 142 18.15 -13.75 -7.47
CA SER A 142 17.80 -15.16 -7.73
C SER A 142 18.38 -16.11 -6.69
N GLU A 143 19.54 -15.78 -6.13
CA GLU A 143 20.22 -16.49 -5.04
C GLU A 143 21.10 -15.52 -4.26
N GLY A 144 21.34 -15.80 -2.97
CA GLY A 144 22.17 -15.00 -2.08
C GLY A 144 21.39 -14.37 -0.93
N GLU A 145 21.52 -13.06 -0.70
CA GLU A 145 21.02 -12.41 0.51
C GLU A 145 20.34 -11.08 0.22
N ILE A 146 19.32 -10.78 1.01
CA ILE A 146 18.65 -9.46 1.08
C ILE A 146 18.77 -8.98 2.52
N ASN A 147 19.26 -7.75 2.72
CA ASN A 147 19.39 -7.15 4.04
C ASN A 147 18.54 -5.89 4.14
N LEU A 148 17.72 -5.82 5.19
CA LEU A 148 17.01 -4.63 5.61
C LEU A 148 17.59 -4.17 6.93
N ILE A 149 18.19 -2.97 6.95
CA ILE A 149 18.89 -2.43 8.12
C ILE A 149 18.27 -1.09 8.50
N LEU A 150 18.00 -0.89 9.78
CA LEU A 150 17.69 0.40 10.37
C LEU A 150 18.76 0.75 11.39
N ARG A 151 19.43 1.89 11.20
CA ARG A 151 20.49 2.36 12.12
C ARG A 151 20.47 3.87 12.26
N SER A 152 21.09 4.34 13.34
CA SER A 152 21.42 5.75 13.52
C SER A 152 22.80 6.04 12.91
N ALA A 153 22.95 7.22 12.31
CA ALA A 153 24.20 7.74 11.79
C ALA A 153 24.40 9.17 12.25
N ASP A 154 25.65 9.56 12.47
CA ASP A 154 26.04 10.95 12.77
C ASP A 154 26.88 11.47 11.60
N ASP A 155 26.54 12.68 11.14
CA ASP A 155 27.27 13.34 10.06
C ASP A 155 27.43 14.81 10.39
N GLY A 156 28.59 15.16 10.95
CA GLY A 156 28.94 16.54 11.28
C GLY A 156 28.07 17.18 12.37
N GLY A 157 27.55 16.36 13.33
CA GLY A 157 26.72 16.80 14.45
C GLY A 157 25.21 16.74 14.16
N ASN A 158 24.81 16.36 12.96
CA ASN A 158 23.42 16.04 12.67
C ASN A 158 23.19 14.53 12.82
N GLN A 159 22.14 14.18 13.57
CA GLN A 159 21.74 12.78 13.73
C GLN A 159 20.77 12.38 12.63
N TYR A 160 21.07 11.29 11.97
CA TYR A 160 20.25 10.69 10.93
C TYR A 160 19.77 9.30 11.33
N THR A 161 18.57 8.98 10.88
CA THR A 161 18.05 7.61 10.87
C THR A 161 18.16 7.08 9.44
N GLU A 162 18.89 5.99 9.27
CA GLU A 162 19.12 5.36 7.95
C GLU A 162 18.34 4.06 7.83
N ILE A 163 17.57 3.96 6.73
CA ILE A 163 16.96 2.73 6.25
C ILE A 163 17.79 2.26 5.07
N ILE A 164 18.37 1.07 5.18
CA ILE A 164 19.24 0.49 4.14
C ILE A 164 18.60 -0.79 3.64
N VAL A 165 18.44 -0.89 2.32
CA VAL A 165 18.03 -2.12 1.63
C VAL A 165 19.17 -2.49 0.69
N SER A 166 19.79 -3.64 0.94
CA SER A 166 20.83 -4.19 0.06
C SER A 166 20.51 -5.62 -0.36
N ASP A 167 20.90 -5.97 -1.56
CA ASP A 167 20.77 -7.33 -2.07
C ASP A 167 22.04 -7.75 -2.83
N THR A 168 22.21 -9.04 -2.99
CA THR A 168 23.36 -9.64 -3.72
C THR A 168 22.95 -10.08 -5.13
N GLY A 169 21.99 -9.42 -5.73
CA GLY A 169 21.49 -9.72 -7.07
C GLY A 169 22.44 -9.26 -8.18
N TYR A 170 21.89 -9.05 -9.36
CA TYR A 170 22.68 -8.77 -10.55
C TYR A 170 23.50 -7.47 -10.49
N GLY A 171 23.14 -6.56 -9.60
CA GLY A 171 23.73 -5.22 -9.56
C GLY A 171 23.25 -4.31 -10.70
N ILE A 172 23.76 -3.08 -10.68
CA ILE A 172 23.41 -2.02 -11.63
C ILE A 172 24.71 -1.55 -12.30
N ASP A 173 24.67 -1.46 -13.61
CA ASP A 173 25.80 -0.96 -14.39
C ASP A 173 26.11 0.50 -14.03
N ALA A 174 27.38 0.88 -13.98
CA ALA A 174 27.83 2.24 -13.68
C ALA A 174 27.24 3.29 -14.66
N GLU A 175 27.03 2.91 -15.93
CA GLU A 175 26.40 3.77 -16.92
C GLU A 175 24.89 3.95 -16.65
N ALA A 176 24.24 2.96 -16.02
CA ALA A 176 22.83 3.01 -15.69
C ALA A 176 22.55 3.75 -14.37
N LEU A 177 23.48 3.75 -13.41
CA LEU A 177 23.31 4.34 -12.08
C LEU A 177 22.77 5.80 -12.10
N PRO A 178 23.25 6.73 -12.95
CA PRO A 178 22.71 8.08 -13.01
C PRO A 178 21.26 8.16 -13.46
N HIS A 179 20.79 7.12 -14.16
CA HIS A 179 19.47 7.09 -14.82
C HIS A 179 18.42 6.25 -14.12
N ILE A 180 18.77 5.47 -13.09
CA ILE A 180 17.82 4.53 -12.44
C ILE A 180 16.64 5.24 -11.78
N PHE A 181 16.77 6.53 -11.47
CA PHE A 181 15.70 7.36 -10.93
C PHE A 181 14.95 8.14 -12.03
N ASP A 182 15.38 8.04 -13.31
CA ASP A 182 14.68 8.63 -14.43
C ASP A 182 13.37 7.86 -14.69
N ARG A 183 12.36 8.59 -15.17
CA ARG A 183 11.02 8.03 -15.44
C ARG A 183 11.08 7.08 -16.61
N TYR A 184 10.39 5.94 -16.45
CA TYR A 184 10.29 4.91 -17.49
C TYR A 184 11.65 4.32 -17.89
N TYR A 185 12.70 4.66 -17.18
CA TYR A 185 14.01 4.08 -17.43
C TYR A 185 14.04 2.61 -16.98
N GLN A 186 14.58 1.80 -17.85
CA GLN A 186 14.86 0.38 -17.60
C GLN A 186 16.22 0.06 -18.17
N ALA A 187 17.13 -0.43 -17.33
CA ALA A 187 18.44 -0.85 -17.81
C ALA A 187 18.30 -1.98 -18.83
N LYS A 188 18.96 -1.82 -19.97
CA LYS A 188 19.00 -2.86 -21.04
C LYS A 188 19.99 -3.95 -20.62
N GLY A 189 19.59 -5.23 -20.64
CA GLY A 189 20.50 -6.32 -20.30
C GLY A 189 19.83 -7.69 -20.37
N LYS A 190 20.65 -8.75 -20.24
CA LYS A 190 20.21 -10.16 -20.29
C LYS A 190 19.21 -10.56 -19.18
N HIS A 191 19.12 -9.75 -18.10
CA HIS A 191 18.28 -9.99 -16.94
C HIS A 191 17.15 -8.93 -16.82
N GLN A 192 16.59 -8.53 -17.97
CA GLN A 192 15.50 -7.55 -18.01
C GLN A 192 14.25 -8.14 -17.38
N ALA A 193 14.11 -7.98 -16.06
CA ALA A 193 12.89 -8.32 -15.37
C ALA A 193 11.81 -7.26 -15.69
N SER A 194 10.61 -7.70 -16.04
CA SER A 194 9.52 -6.81 -16.43
C SER A 194 9.20 -5.80 -15.32
N GLY A 195 9.25 -4.53 -15.62
CA GLY A 195 8.96 -3.42 -14.71
C GLY A 195 8.32 -2.25 -15.45
N THR A 196 7.94 -1.21 -14.73
CA THR A 196 7.34 0.01 -15.29
C THR A 196 8.35 1.13 -15.50
N GLY A 197 9.50 1.05 -14.80
CA GLY A 197 10.45 2.15 -14.72
C GLY A 197 9.93 3.35 -13.89
N ILE A 198 8.88 3.15 -13.11
CA ILE A 198 8.28 4.22 -12.28
C ILE A 198 8.69 4.06 -10.80
N GLY A 199 8.92 2.83 -10.33
CA GLY A 199 9.11 2.55 -8.91
C GLY A 199 10.25 3.32 -8.25
N LEU A 200 11.46 3.31 -8.83
CA LEU A 200 12.59 4.05 -8.28
C LEU A 200 12.46 5.57 -8.44
N ALA A 201 11.86 6.05 -9.54
CA ALA A 201 11.52 7.46 -9.71
C ALA A 201 10.53 7.94 -8.64
N LEU A 202 9.55 7.10 -8.27
CA LEU A 202 8.63 7.36 -7.17
C LEU A 202 9.37 7.39 -5.83
N VAL A 203 10.25 6.42 -5.56
CA VAL A 203 11.07 6.40 -4.33
C VAL A 203 11.87 7.69 -4.18
N LYS A 204 12.52 8.16 -5.25
CA LYS A 204 13.27 9.42 -5.24
C LYS A 204 12.36 10.61 -4.93
N SER A 205 11.20 10.71 -5.61
CA SER A 205 10.24 11.80 -5.39
C SER A 205 9.67 11.80 -3.97
N LEU A 206 9.43 10.62 -3.38
CA LEU A 206 8.94 10.47 -2.02
C LEU A 206 10.02 10.78 -0.98
N ALA A 207 11.27 10.38 -1.25
CA ALA A 207 12.41 10.75 -0.41
C ALA A 207 12.60 12.26 -0.35
N ASP A 208 12.54 12.93 -1.52
CA ASP A 208 12.65 14.38 -1.61
C ASP A 208 11.46 15.09 -0.92
N LEU A 209 10.23 14.56 -1.07
CA LEU A 209 9.04 15.07 -0.37
C LEU A 209 9.21 14.99 1.15
N HIS A 210 9.83 13.91 1.63
CA HIS A 210 10.09 13.66 3.06
C HIS A 210 11.35 14.41 3.56
N GLU A 211 11.90 15.32 2.76
CA GLU A 211 13.13 16.07 3.09
C GLU A 211 14.31 15.16 3.43
N GLY A 212 14.27 13.91 2.94
CA GLY A 212 15.28 12.90 3.13
C GLY A 212 16.26 12.83 1.94
N THR A 213 17.33 12.08 2.11
CA THR A 213 18.28 11.80 1.05
C THR A 213 18.28 10.34 0.67
N LEU A 214 18.33 10.05 -0.63
CA LEU A 214 18.41 8.70 -1.16
C LEU A 214 19.72 8.53 -1.90
N GLN A 215 20.51 7.56 -1.49
CA GLN A 215 21.79 7.19 -2.11
C GLN A 215 21.71 5.76 -2.63
N VAL A 216 22.50 5.44 -3.65
CA VAL A 216 22.61 4.11 -4.21
C VAL A 216 24.07 3.84 -4.53
N GLU A 217 24.54 2.67 -4.12
CA GLU A 217 25.82 2.10 -4.49
C GLU A 217 25.56 0.73 -5.12
N SER A 218 26.22 0.42 -6.23
CA SER A 218 26.03 -0.85 -6.90
C SER A 218 27.24 -1.22 -7.73
N GLU A 219 27.50 -2.52 -7.79
CA GLU A 219 28.47 -3.14 -8.65
C GLU A 219 27.86 -4.38 -9.30
N ILE A 220 28.11 -4.59 -10.58
CA ILE A 220 27.62 -5.77 -11.30
C ILE A 220 28.08 -7.05 -10.58
N GLY A 221 27.12 -7.93 -10.28
CA GLY A 221 27.37 -9.20 -9.59
C GLY A 221 27.51 -9.12 -8.07
N LYS A 222 27.50 -7.94 -7.47
CA LYS A 222 27.49 -7.76 -6.01
C LYS A 222 26.14 -7.25 -5.48
N GLY A 223 25.30 -6.73 -6.38
CA GLY A 223 24.00 -6.16 -6.07
C GLY A 223 24.05 -4.69 -5.64
N PRO A 224 22.88 -4.04 -5.58
CA PRO A 224 22.73 -2.67 -5.13
C PRO A 224 22.56 -2.56 -3.62
N THR A 225 22.97 -1.39 -3.09
CA THR A 225 22.66 -0.94 -1.74
C THR A 225 21.98 0.43 -1.84
N PHE A 226 20.73 0.50 -1.44
CA PHE A 226 19.98 1.74 -1.34
C PHE A 226 19.97 2.21 0.10
N THR A 227 20.39 3.46 0.34
CA THR A 227 20.39 4.09 1.66
C THR A 227 19.46 5.29 1.65
N PHE A 228 18.39 5.22 2.42
CA PHE A 228 17.46 6.32 2.65
C PHE A 228 17.72 6.92 4.02
N ARG A 229 18.05 8.23 4.07
CA ARG A 229 18.40 8.97 5.28
C ARG A 229 17.32 9.98 5.63
N LEU A 230 16.91 10.00 6.89
CA LEU A 230 16.03 10.99 7.49
C LEU A 230 16.75 11.72 8.60
N LEU A 231 16.61 13.04 8.67
CA LEU A 231 17.10 13.82 9.82
C LEU A 231 16.25 13.44 11.05
N THR A 232 16.87 12.87 12.08
CA THR A 232 16.17 12.29 13.23
C THR A 232 15.35 13.31 14.02
N GLU A 233 15.85 14.55 14.12
CA GLU A 233 15.22 15.64 14.89
C GLU A 233 14.28 16.51 14.04
N ASN A 234 14.05 16.18 12.75
CA ASN A 234 13.15 16.97 11.91
C ASN A 234 11.71 16.86 12.39
N THR A 235 11.10 17.99 12.71
CA THR A 235 9.70 18.07 13.15
C THR A 235 8.74 18.40 12.02
N TYR A 236 9.24 18.65 10.81
CA TYR A 236 8.44 18.97 9.60
C TYR A 236 7.42 20.10 9.82
N PRO A 237 7.85 21.33 10.12
CA PRO A 237 6.95 22.42 10.54
C PRO A 237 5.92 22.81 9.46
N ASN A 238 6.17 22.47 8.19
CA ASN A 238 5.27 22.75 7.07
C ASN A 238 4.34 21.58 6.69
N ALA A 239 4.46 20.44 7.39
CA ALA A 239 3.64 19.27 7.15
C ALA A 239 2.33 19.32 7.96
N LEU A 240 1.39 18.46 7.58
CA LEU A 240 0.22 18.21 8.41
C LEU A 240 0.63 17.25 9.53
N HIS A 241 0.33 17.59 10.77
CA HIS A 241 0.58 16.73 11.92
C HIS A 241 -0.70 15.99 12.28
N ARG A 242 -0.63 14.64 12.33
CA ARG A 242 -1.69 13.84 12.97
C ARG A 242 -1.36 13.71 14.45
N GLU A 243 -2.32 14.03 15.30
CA GLU A 243 -2.25 13.66 16.71
C GLU A 243 -2.26 12.13 16.82
N GLU A 244 -1.37 11.56 17.63
CA GLU A 244 -1.46 10.15 18.02
C GLU A 244 -2.83 9.94 18.69
N LYS A 245 -3.74 9.27 18.01
CA LYS A 245 -4.78 8.55 18.74
C LYS A 245 -4.04 7.39 19.40
N GLU A 246 -3.76 7.52 20.69
CA GLU A 246 -3.45 6.38 21.54
C GLU A 246 -4.47 5.29 21.19
N THR A 247 -3.96 4.17 20.73
CA THR A 247 -4.76 2.95 20.58
C THR A 247 -5.06 2.51 22.01
N LEU A 248 -6.11 3.09 22.59
CA LEU A 248 -6.69 2.57 23.81
C LEU A 248 -7.09 1.13 23.49
N ALA A 249 -6.43 0.20 24.18
CA ALA A 249 -6.84 -1.16 24.27
C ALA A 249 -8.36 -1.19 24.47
N GLN A 250 -9.04 -1.95 23.65
CA GLN A 250 -10.46 -2.21 23.81
C GLN A 250 -10.66 -2.84 25.21
N GLU A 251 -11.14 -2.05 26.14
CA GLU A 251 -11.84 -2.58 27.29
C GLU A 251 -13.13 -3.21 26.75
N GLU A 252 -13.20 -4.50 26.87
CA GLU A 252 -14.43 -5.27 26.77
C GLU A 252 -15.41 -4.72 27.80
N THR A 253 -16.38 -3.97 27.35
CA THR A 253 -17.53 -3.63 28.19
C THR A 253 -18.60 -4.68 27.90
N GLU A 254 -18.71 -5.63 28.81
CA GLU A 254 -19.92 -6.41 29.02
C GLU A 254 -21.10 -5.46 29.14
N ILE A 255 -22.05 -5.58 28.26
CA ILE A 255 -23.38 -5.05 28.45
C ILE A 255 -24.33 -6.25 28.45
N ALA A 256 -24.82 -6.50 29.64
CA ALA A 256 -25.84 -7.49 29.94
C ALA A 256 -27.22 -7.05 29.43
N GLU A 257 -27.90 -8.04 28.93
CA GLU A 257 -29.32 -8.38 29.07
C GLU A 257 -30.44 -7.35 28.91
N THR A 258 -31.27 -7.76 28.04
CA THR A 258 -32.74 -8.01 28.01
C THR A 258 -33.56 -6.93 27.31
N VAL A 259 -34.21 -7.37 26.23
CA VAL A 259 -35.66 -7.31 26.02
C VAL A 259 -36.05 -8.38 25.00
N GLU A 260 -36.88 -9.34 25.48
CA GLU A 260 -37.60 -10.25 24.62
C GLU A 260 -38.77 -9.49 23.96
N GLU A 261 -38.88 -9.60 22.65
CA GLU A 261 -40.16 -9.45 21.93
C GLU A 261 -40.16 -10.26 20.62
N GLU A 262 -41.04 -11.17 20.62
CA GLU A 262 -41.85 -11.90 19.65
C GLU A 262 -41.30 -12.28 18.26
N LYS A 263 -41.45 -13.57 18.00
CA LYS A 263 -41.02 -14.43 16.92
C LYS A 263 -41.82 -14.20 15.63
N GLU A 264 -41.14 -13.75 14.60
CA GLU A 264 -41.23 -14.32 13.26
C GLU A 264 -39.94 -15.07 13.02
N GLU A 265 -39.94 -16.14 12.20
CA GLU A 265 -38.72 -16.95 11.92
C GLU A 265 -37.62 -16.01 11.45
N ALA A 266 -36.87 -15.47 12.38
CA ALA A 266 -35.90 -14.44 12.14
C ALA A 266 -34.65 -15.10 11.55
N ASP A 267 -34.28 -14.68 10.35
CA ASP A 267 -32.97 -14.90 9.79
C ASP A 267 -31.92 -14.42 10.81
N THR A 268 -31.33 -15.35 11.55
CA THR A 268 -30.39 -15.09 12.65
C THR A 268 -28.99 -14.71 12.17
N ARG A 269 -28.79 -14.61 10.84
CA ARG A 269 -27.49 -14.21 10.27
C ARG A 269 -27.22 -12.75 10.60
N PRO A 270 -25.95 -12.40 10.93
CA PRO A 270 -25.56 -11.01 11.13
C PRO A 270 -25.89 -10.14 9.92
N VAL A 271 -26.34 -8.92 10.20
CA VAL A 271 -26.76 -7.96 9.16
C VAL A 271 -25.59 -7.09 8.73
N VAL A 272 -25.26 -7.10 7.44
CA VAL A 272 -24.21 -6.27 6.85
C VAL A 272 -24.84 -5.26 5.88
N LEU A 273 -24.58 -3.99 6.09
CA LEU A 273 -24.96 -2.92 5.16
C LEU A 273 -23.77 -2.58 4.27
N VAL A 274 -23.96 -2.73 2.97
CA VAL A 274 -22.96 -2.39 1.93
C VAL A 274 -23.39 -1.08 1.26
N VAL A 275 -22.55 -0.05 1.38
CA VAL A 275 -22.77 1.26 0.73
C VAL A 275 -21.75 1.42 -0.39
N GLU A 276 -22.22 1.33 -1.63
CA GLU A 276 -21.40 1.39 -2.84
C GLU A 276 -22.22 1.97 -4.00
N ASP A 277 -21.68 2.94 -4.72
CA ASP A 277 -22.35 3.60 -5.83
C ASP A 277 -22.34 2.76 -7.12
N ASN A 278 -21.35 1.89 -7.29
CA ASN A 278 -21.26 1.00 -8.44
C ASN A 278 -22.15 -0.24 -8.26
N ASP A 279 -23.14 -0.40 -9.15
CA ASP A 279 -24.10 -1.49 -9.11
C ASP A 279 -23.46 -2.88 -9.18
N ASP A 280 -22.46 -3.07 -10.06
CA ASP A 280 -21.80 -4.35 -10.28
C ASP A 280 -20.98 -4.78 -9.07
N ILE A 281 -20.27 -3.84 -8.41
CA ILE A 281 -19.51 -4.11 -7.17
C ILE A 281 -20.49 -4.43 -6.05
N ARG A 282 -21.55 -3.64 -5.91
CA ARG A 282 -22.58 -3.84 -4.87
C ARG A 282 -23.24 -5.20 -5.00
N GLU A 283 -23.61 -5.61 -6.22
CA GLU A 283 -24.22 -6.91 -6.50
C GLU A 283 -23.24 -8.07 -6.25
N TYR A 284 -21.98 -7.92 -6.68
CA TYR A 284 -20.93 -8.92 -6.42
C TYR A 284 -20.75 -9.17 -4.93
N ILE A 285 -20.61 -8.12 -4.12
CA ILE A 285 -20.44 -8.25 -2.67
C ILE A 285 -21.70 -8.86 -2.04
N ALA A 286 -22.88 -8.36 -2.40
CA ALA A 286 -24.14 -8.89 -1.87
C ALA A 286 -24.27 -10.39 -2.16
N THR A 287 -23.92 -10.84 -3.35
CA THR A 287 -23.99 -12.24 -3.74
C THR A 287 -22.95 -13.10 -3.01
N SER A 288 -21.70 -12.62 -2.94
CA SER A 288 -20.58 -13.37 -2.32
C SER A 288 -20.78 -13.63 -0.83
N PHE A 289 -21.44 -12.72 -0.12
CA PHE A 289 -21.63 -12.83 1.33
C PHE A 289 -23.05 -13.29 1.75
N SER A 290 -23.99 -13.41 0.82
CA SER A 290 -25.39 -13.76 1.09
C SER A 290 -25.59 -15.11 1.79
N SER A 291 -24.63 -16.04 1.68
CA SER A 291 -24.71 -17.34 2.36
C SER A 291 -24.53 -17.25 3.87
N ASN A 292 -23.72 -16.30 4.34
CA ASN A 292 -23.32 -16.19 5.75
C ASN A 292 -23.95 -14.98 6.47
N TYR A 293 -24.36 -13.98 5.70
CA TYR A 293 -24.85 -12.70 6.22
C TYR A 293 -26.17 -12.30 5.55
N ARG A 294 -26.98 -11.55 6.27
CA ARG A 294 -28.11 -10.82 5.70
C ARG A 294 -27.60 -9.49 5.16
N ILE A 295 -27.58 -9.35 3.83
CA ILE A 295 -27.00 -8.16 3.18
C ILE A 295 -28.10 -7.12 2.94
N LEU A 296 -27.85 -5.89 3.41
CA LEU A 296 -28.54 -4.67 3.03
C LEU A 296 -27.65 -3.87 2.10
N THR A 297 -28.20 -3.21 1.11
CA THR A 297 -27.44 -2.43 0.13
C THR A 297 -27.94 -0.99 0.05
N ALA A 298 -27.01 -0.06 -0.15
CA ALA A 298 -27.31 1.34 -0.41
C ALA A 298 -26.40 1.89 -1.51
N THR A 299 -26.93 2.78 -2.34
CA THR A 299 -26.24 3.35 -3.50
C THR A 299 -25.40 4.59 -3.16
N ASN A 300 -25.61 5.17 -2.00
CA ASN A 300 -24.93 6.38 -1.54
C ASN A 300 -24.99 6.52 -0.02
N GLY A 301 -24.20 7.44 0.53
CA GLY A 301 -24.10 7.64 1.98
C GLY A 301 -25.39 8.11 2.64
N LYS A 302 -26.28 8.82 1.93
CA LYS A 302 -27.58 9.25 2.48
C LYS A 302 -28.50 8.06 2.67
N GLU A 303 -28.67 7.25 1.63
CA GLU A 303 -29.42 6.00 1.69
C GLU A 303 -28.84 5.05 2.71
N GLY A 304 -27.48 4.95 2.77
CA GLY A 304 -26.76 4.16 3.76
C GLY A 304 -27.08 4.57 5.20
N LEU A 305 -27.13 5.87 5.48
CA LEU A 305 -27.51 6.39 6.80
C LEU A 305 -28.96 6.05 7.16
N GLU A 306 -29.89 6.23 6.22
CA GLU A 306 -31.30 5.89 6.41
C GLU A 306 -31.49 4.39 6.70
N GLN A 307 -30.78 3.52 5.96
CA GLN A 307 -30.79 2.07 6.15
C GLN A 307 -30.15 1.67 7.49
N ALA A 308 -29.02 2.29 7.85
CA ALA A 308 -28.34 2.03 9.12
C ALA A 308 -29.22 2.37 10.33
N GLN A 309 -29.91 3.52 10.29
CA GLN A 309 -30.82 3.92 11.36
C GLN A 309 -32.06 3.03 11.47
N LYS A 310 -32.53 2.51 10.33
CA LYS A 310 -33.76 1.68 10.30
C LYS A 310 -33.50 0.24 10.71
N TYR A 311 -32.39 -0.35 10.28
CA TYR A 311 -32.16 -1.78 10.42
C TYR A 311 -31.04 -2.14 11.42
N ILE A 312 -30.31 -1.16 11.94
CA ILE A 312 -29.23 -1.30 12.93
C ILE A 312 -28.32 -2.47 12.56
N PRO A 313 -27.58 -2.41 11.42
CA PRO A 313 -26.75 -3.50 10.97
C PRO A 313 -25.56 -3.73 11.92
N ASP A 314 -25.11 -4.98 12.05
CA ASP A 314 -23.94 -5.36 12.85
C ASP A 314 -22.65 -4.80 12.24
N ILE A 315 -22.59 -4.68 10.92
CA ILE A 315 -21.42 -4.17 10.16
C ILE A 315 -21.91 -3.21 9.06
N ILE A 316 -21.19 -2.10 8.91
CA ILE A 316 -21.36 -1.18 7.78
C ILE A 316 -20.09 -1.18 6.96
N CYS A 317 -20.19 -1.62 5.70
CA CYS A 317 -19.10 -1.61 4.73
C CYS A 317 -19.25 -0.40 3.81
N LEU A 318 -18.32 0.57 3.93
CA LEU A 318 -18.24 1.75 3.08
C LEU A 318 -17.08 1.54 2.11
N LEU A 319 -17.37 1.32 0.83
CA LEU A 319 -16.35 1.10 -0.20
C LEU A 319 -16.00 2.38 -0.96
N TYR A 320 -16.87 3.39 -0.86
CA TYR A 320 -16.68 4.68 -1.50
C TYR A 320 -16.14 5.72 -0.52
N THR A 321 -15.03 6.32 -0.88
CA THR A 321 -14.54 7.54 -0.24
C THR A 321 -15.09 8.74 -0.99
N SER A 322 -16.31 9.16 -0.66
CA SER A 322 -16.80 10.46 -1.10
C SER A 322 -15.84 11.55 -0.59
N PRO A 323 -15.47 12.54 -1.41
CA PRO A 323 -14.76 13.69 -0.90
C PRO A 323 -15.61 14.30 0.24
N SER A 324 -14.93 14.54 1.37
CA SER A 324 -15.59 15.16 2.53
C SER A 324 -16.25 16.46 2.11
N PRO A 325 -17.49 16.78 2.58
CA PRO A 325 -18.12 18.06 2.28
C PRO A 325 -17.37 19.30 2.78
N ARG A 326 -16.14 19.12 3.29
CA ARG A 326 -15.26 20.19 3.78
C ARG A 326 -14.11 20.53 2.85
N ASP A 327 -14.01 19.92 1.65
CA ASP A 327 -13.00 20.25 0.64
C ASP A 327 -13.58 21.11 -0.48
#